data_22d5944043add1c0e4572c4fc5da761c
#
_entry.id   22d5944043add1c0e4572c4fc5da761c
#
_cell.length_a   1.000
_cell.length_b   1.000
_cell.length_c   1.000
_cell.angle_alpha   90.00
_cell.angle_beta   90.00
_cell.angle_gamma   90.00
#
_symmetry.space_group_name_H-M   'P 1'
#
loop_
_entity.id
_entity.type
_entity.pdbx_description
1 polymer ?
#
loop_
_entity_poly.entity_id
_entity_poly.type
_entity_poly.pdbx_seq_one_letter_code
_entity_poly.pdbx_strand_id
1 'polypeptide(L)'
;MLASSEAPFRYIPSLITAAKARPGAIAHATADVASAVVAAQFTRAAGIELNEIRYSGGGASTRDLMGGHLPLAWVSTATALPLMQSDRVRIMAVTSPRPSVHLPNVPSLASFGLDAASYEGWFA
;
A
#
# COMPACT_ATOMS: atom_id res chain seq x y z
N MET A 1 -2.93 1.63 0.02
CA MET A 1 -1.60 1.20 -0.43
C MET A 1 -1.21 1.93 -1.70
N LEU A 2 -0.08 2.57 -1.70
CA LEU A 2 0.49 3.23 -2.87
C LEU A 2 1.70 2.47 -3.37
N ALA A 3 1.92 2.50 -4.68
CA ALA A 3 3.12 1.96 -5.30
C ALA A 3 3.80 3.04 -6.14
N SER A 4 5.14 3.00 -6.19
CA SER A 4 5.90 3.81 -7.13
C SER A 4 5.58 3.38 -8.55
N SER A 5 5.51 4.33 -9.48
CA SER A 5 5.32 4.02 -10.90
C SER A 5 6.51 3.22 -11.47
N GLU A 6 7.66 3.26 -10.81
CA GLU A 6 8.84 2.51 -11.21
C GLU A 6 8.86 1.08 -10.66
N ALA A 7 7.94 0.73 -9.77
CA ALA A 7 7.83 -0.62 -9.24
C ALA A 7 7.44 -1.61 -10.34
N PRO A 8 7.97 -2.85 -10.32
CA PRO A 8 7.71 -3.82 -11.39
C PRO A 8 6.32 -4.44 -11.36
N PHE A 9 5.51 -4.12 -10.37
CA PHE A 9 4.16 -4.64 -10.22
C PHE A 9 3.14 -3.51 -10.35
N ARG A 10 2.01 -3.78 -10.99
CA ARG A 10 0.94 -2.79 -11.20
C ARG A 10 -0.32 -3.09 -10.41
N TYR A 11 -0.51 -4.34 -10.02
CA TYR A 11 -1.73 -4.81 -9.37
C TYR A 11 -1.38 -5.69 -8.18
N ILE A 12 -2.33 -5.86 -7.29
CA ILE A 12 -2.11 -6.68 -6.08
C ILE A 12 -1.66 -8.10 -6.42
N PRO A 13 -2.27 -8.84 -7.38
CA PRO A 13 -1.79 -10.18 -7.71
C PRO A 13 -0.33 -10.21 -8.19
N SER A 14 0.09 -9.24 -8.98
CA SER A 14 1.49 -9.18 -9.43
C SER A 14 2.45 -8.84 -8.30
N LEU A 15 2.03 -8.00 -7.35
CA LEU A 15 2.80 -7.74 -6.13
C LEU A 15 3.00 -9.02 -5.32
N ILE A 16 1.94 -9.79 -5.12
CA ILE A 16 1.99 -11.02 -4.35
C ILE A 16 2.93 -12.02 -5.04
N THR A 17 2.84 -12.16 -6.35
CA THR A 17 3.74 -13.03 -7.11
C THR A 17 5.20 -12.62 -6.95
N ALA A 18 5.48 -11.32 -7.09
CA ALA A 18 6.85 -10.80 -6.95
C ALA A 18 7.39 -11.02 -5.53
N ALA A 19 6.55 -10.82 -4.51
CA ALA A 19 6.96 -11.00 -3.12
C ALA A 19 7.24 -12.47 -2.79
N LYS A 20 6.46 -13.39 -3.35
CA LYS A 20 6.68 -14.83 -3.16
C LYS A 20 7.95 -15.31 -3.84
N ALA A 21 8.30 -14.70 -4.98
CA ALA A 21 9.53 -15.05 -5.69
C ALA A 21 10.77 -14.62 -4.93
N ARG A 22 10.69 -13.51 -4.18
CA ARG A 22 11.83 -12.99 -3.40
C ARG A 22 11.34 -12.49 -2.03
N PRO A 23 11.14 -13.39 -1.06
CA PRO A 23 10.67 -13.00 0.27
C PRO A 23 11.60 -11.97 0.92
N GLY A 24 11.01 -10.89 1.44
CA GLY A 24 11.75 -9.84 2.13
C GLY A 24 12.51 -8.87 1.22
N ALA A 25 12.46 -9.04 -0.10
CA ALA A 25 13.19 -8.17 -1.03
C ALA A 25 12.44 -6.87 -1.35
N ILE A 26 11.12 -6.85 -1.21
CA ILE A 26 10.31 -5.68 -1.51
C ILE A 26 10.10 -4.88 -0.23
N ALA A 27 10.51 -3.60 -0.25
CA ALA A 27 10.34 -2.71 0.89
C ALA A 27 8.96 -2.05 0.88
N HIS A 28 8.41 -1.81 2.06
CA HIS A 28 7.21 -1.01 2.22
C HIS A 28 7.38 -0.05 3.40
N ALA A 29 6.81 1.13 3.29
CA ALA A 29 6.90 2.14 4.33
C ALA A 29 5.67 2.15 5.20
N THR A 30 5.89 2.27 6.51
CA THR A 30 4.85 2.55 7.49
C THR A 30 5.25 3.81 8.24
N ALA A 31 4.27 4.61 8.67
CA ALA A 31 4.56 5.89 9.31
C ALA A 31 3.92 6.01 10.69
N ASP A 32 3.05 5.11 11.07
CA ASP A 32 2.37 5.09 12.35
C ASP A 32 1.96 3.67 12.72
N VAL A 33 1.38 3.52 13.91
CA VAL A 33 0.93 2.22 14.41
C VAL A 33 -0.18 1.64 13.51
N ALA A 34 -1.11 2.48 13.06
CA ALA A 34 -2.23 2.03 12.23
C ALA A 34 -1.73 1.46 10.90
N SER A 35 -0.81 2.14 10.23
CA SER A 35 -0.25 1.65 8.97
C SER A 35 0.56 0.37 9.18
N ALA A 36 1.29 0.27 10.28
CA ALA A 36 2.06 -0.94 10.61
C ALA A 36 1.14 -2.14 10.84
N VAL A 37 0.03 -1.95 11.55
CA VAL A 37 -0.95 -3.02 11.79
C VAL A 37 -1.58 -3.49 10.48
N VAL A 38 -2.01 -2.57 9.64
CA VAL A 38 -2.62 -2.90 8.35
C VAL A 38 -1.63 -3.64 7.45
N ALA A 39 -0.39 -3.17 7.40
CA ALA A 39 0.65 -3.81 6.61
C ALA A 39 0.92 -5.24 7.08
N ALA A 40 0.98 -5.46 8.40
CA ALA A 40 1.19 -6.79 8.97
C ALA A 40 0.02 -7.72 8.64
N GLN A 41 -1.22 -7.24 8.73
CA GLN A 41 -2.40 -8.02 8.37
C GLN A 41 -2.39 -8.40 6.88
N PHE A 42 -2.01 -7.45 6.03
CA PHE A 42 -1.91 -7.71 4.60
C PHE A 42 -0.89 -8.79 4.28
N THR A 43 0.32 -8.68 4.82
CA THR A 43 1.37 -9.67 4.54
C THR A 43 0.99 -11.06 5.04
N ARG A 44 0.34 -11.12 6.20
CA ARG A 44 -0.16 -12.40 6.74
C ARG A 44 -1.25 -12.99 5.86
N ALA A 45 -2.24 -12.19 5.47
CA ALA A 45 -3.36 -12.66 4.65
C ALA A 45 -2.89 -13.12 3.27
N ALA A 46 -1.93 -12.42 2.69
CA ALA A 46 -1.38 -12.75 1.37
C ALA A 46 -0.32 -13.84 1.41
N GLY A 47 0.19 -14.19 2.59
CA GLY A 47 1.23 -15.20 2.72
C GLY A 47 2.57 -14.77 2.14
N ILE A 48 2.92 -13.50 2.27
CA ILE A 48 4.15 -12.92 1.71
C ILE A 48 4.98 -12.28 2.81
N GLU A 49 6.25 -12.00 2.49
CA GLU A 49 7.15 -11.26 3.36
C GLU A 49 7.61 -10.00 2.65
N LEU A 50 7.46 -8.86 3.33
CA LEU A 50 7.94 -7.56 2.87
C LEU A 50 8.89 -6.99 3.92
N ASN A 51 9.78 -6.11 3.49
CA ASN A 51 10.72 -5.44 4.39
C ASN A 51 10.13 -4.11 4.85
N GLU A 52 9.74 -4.04 6.11
CA GLU A 52 9.15 -2.82 6.67
C GLU A 52 10.21 -1.76 6.94
N ILE A 53 9.98 -0.55 6.42
CA ILE A 53 10.80 0.63 6.70
C ILE A 53 9.91 1.65 7.39
N ARG A 54 10.27 2.03 8.62
CA ARG A 54 9.50 2.98 9.40
C ARG A 54 9.96 4.40 9.12
N TYR A 55 8.99 5.26 8.83
CA TYR A 55 9.21 6.68 8.59
C TYR A 55 8.59 7.50 9.71
N SER A 56 9.05 8.73 9.87
CA SER A 56 8.52 9.65 10.89
C SER A 56 7.17 10.24 10.50
N GLY A 57 6.76 10.11 9.24
CA GLY A 57 5.46 10.60 8.77
C GLY A 57 5.22 10.25 7.31
N GLY A 58 3.97 10.37 6.88
CA GLY A 58 3.57 10.03 5.52
C GLY A 58 4.21 10.89 4.44
N GLY A 59 4.58 12.14 4.77
CA GLY A 59 5.23 13.03 3.81
C GLY A 59 6.61 12.55 3.38
N ALA A 60 7.39 12.02 4.32
CA ALA A 60 8.72 11.49 4.01
C ALA A 60 8.63 10.23 3.17
N SER A 61 7.74 9.30 3.51
CA SER A 61 7.55 8.07 2.75
C SER A 61 7.03 8.37 1.34
N THR A 62 6.14 9.33 1.21
CA THR A 62 5.59 9.72 -0.08
C THR A 62 6.68 10.29 -0.99
N ARG A 63 7.59 11.11 -0.45
CA ARG A 63 8.70 11.66 -1.24
C ARG A 63 9.60 10.56 -1.77
N ASP A 64 9.95 9.58 -0.94
CA ASP A 64 10.79 8.47 -1.38
C ASP A 64 10.07 7.59 -2.39
N LEU A 65 8.76 7.41 -2.22
CA LEU A 65 7.94 6.67 -3.18
C LEU A 65 7.94 7.36 -4.55
N MET A 66 7.72 8.67 -4.57
CA MET A 66 7.68 9.44 -5.81
C MET A 66 9.06 9.53 -6.47
N GLY A 67 10.12 9.49 -5.70
CA GLY A 67 11.50 9.49 -6.20
C GLY A 67 11.98 8.14 -6.70
N GLY A 68 11.18 7.08 -6.55
CA GLY A 68 11.56 5.73 -6.97
C GLY A 68 12.48 5.01 -5.98
N HIS A 69 12.69 5.59 -4.79
CA HIS A 69 13.56 5.00 -3.77
C HIS A 69 12.84 3.97 -2.90
N LEU A 70 11.53 3.86 -3.05
CA LEU A 70 10.67 3.00 -2.24
C LEU A 70 9.56 2.48 -3.12
N PRO A 71 9.33 1.15 -3.18
CA PRO A 71 8.30 0.60 -4.06
C PRO A 71 6.86 0.70 -3.53
N LEU A 72 6.67 0.63 -2.22
CA LEU A 72 5.34 0.62 -1.60
C LEU A 72 5.28 1.53 -0.38
N ALA A 73 4.13 2.12 -0.14
CA ALA A 73 3.86 2.88 1.08
C ALA A 73 2.40 2.72 1.51
N TRP A 74 2.20 2.74 2.81
CA TRP A 74 0.88 2.72 3.43
C TRP A 74 0.59 4.12 3.95
N VAL A 75 -0.39 4.78 3.37
CA VAL A 75 -0.74 6.16 3.74
C VAL A 75 -2.24 6.29 3.89
N SER A 76 -2.67 7.35 4.58
CA SER A 76 -4.09 7.65 4.72
C SER A 76 -4.68 8.09 3.38
N THR A 77 -6.00 7.97 3.25
CA THR A 77 -6.72 8.44 2.07
C THR A 77 -6.48 9.93 1.86
N ALA A 78 -6.44 10.71 2.94
CA ALA A 78 -6.19 12.15 2.85
C ALA A 78 -4.82 12.46 2.23
N THR A 79 -3.80 11.65 2.53
CA THR A 79 -2.48 11.80 1.93
C THR A 79 -2.48 11.34 0.46
N ALA A 80 -3.23 10.29 0.15
CA ALA A 80 -3.26 9.71 -1.19
C ALA A 80 -4.03 10.57 -2.19
N LEU A 81 -5.11 11.24 -1.77
CA LEU A 81 -5.97 11.98 -2.70
C LEU A 81 -5.21 13.02 -3.55
N PRO A 82 -4.32 13.86 -2.98
CA PRO A 82 -3.55 14.80 -3.80
C PRO A 82 -2.63 14.14 -4.81
N LEU A 83 -2.30 12.86 -4.62
CA LEU A 83 -1.37 12.12 -5.47
C LEU A 83 -2.05 11.40 -6.62
N MET A 84 -3.38 11.42 -6.71
CA MET A 84 -4.13 10.74 -7.77
C MET A 84 -3.75 11.22 -9.17
N GLN A 85 -3.34 12.48 -9.28
CA GLN A 85 -2.97 13.08 -10.56
C GLN A 85 -1.49 12.89 -10.90
N SER A 86 -0.71 12.29 -9.99
CA SER A 86 0.72 12.11 -10.21
C SER A 86 0.99 10.87 -11.05
N ASP A 87 1.90 11.03 -12.03
CA ASP A 87 2.38 9.90 -12.84
C ASP A 87 3.43 9.08 -12.11
N ARG A 88 3.88 9.52 -10.93
CA ARG A 88 4.97 8.89 -10.19
C ARG A 88 4.51 7.86 -9.17
N VAL A 89 3.22 7.84 -8.87
CA VAL A 89 2.64 6.89 -7.92
C VAL A 89 1.36 6.29 -8.48
N ARG A 90 1.04 5.08 -8.04
CA ARG A 90 -0.23 4.42 -8.31
C ARG A 90 -0.89 4.06 -6.99
N ILE A 91 -2.19 4.28 -6.91
CA ILE A 91 -2.98 3.82 -5.77
C ILE A 91 -3.43 2.39 -6.10
N MET A 92 -2.88 1.41 -5.40
CA MET A 92 -3.12 0.01 -5.73
C MET A 92 -4.39 -0.55 -5.12
N ALA A 93 -4.69 -0.16 -3.89
CA ALA A 93 -5.85 -0.67 -3.19
C ALA A 93 -6.17 0.18 -1.97
N VAL A 94 -7.42 0.12 -1.52
CA VAL A 94 -7.84 0.65 -0.24
C VAL A 94 -8.03 -0.51 0.74
N THR A 95 -7.91 -0.21 2.04
CA THR A 95 -8.00 -1.23 3.09
C THR A 95 -9.41 -1.40 3.63
N SER A 96 -10.34 -0.50 3.30
CA SER A 96 -11.73 -0.63 3.70
C SER A 96 -12.35 -1.86 3.03
N PRO A 97 -13.41 -2.46 3.63
CA PRO A 97 -14.07 -3.63 3.04
C PRO A 97 -14.68 -3.36 1.67
N ARG A 98 -14.98 -2.10 1.37
CA ARG A 98 -15.57 -1.67 0.10
C ARG A 98 -14.72 -0.56 -0.51
N PRO A 99 -14.76 -0.37 -1.84
CA PRO A 99 -14.07 0.75 -2.46
C PRO A 99 -14.50 2.08 -1.84
N SER A 100 -13.55 2.99 -1.68
CA SER A 100 -13.81 4.32 -1.12
C SER A 100 -14.67 5.13 -2.09
N VAL A 101 -15.60 5.92 -1.55
CA VAL A 101 -16.39 6.85 -2.36
C VAL A 101 -15.51 7.93 -3.01
N HIS A 102 -14.35 8.21 -2.44
CA HIS A 102 -13.38 9.16 -2.97
C HIS A 102 -12.45 8.53 -4.01
N LEU A 103 -12.41 7.21 -4.09
CA LEU A 103 -11.53 6.45 -4.97
C LEU A 103 -12.31 5.28 -5.60
N PRO A 104 -13.36 5.59 -6.40
CA PRO A 104 -14.28 4.54 -6.86
C PRO A 104 -13.64 3.53 -7.80
N ASN A 105 -12.55 3.90 -8.47
CA ASN A 105 -11.86 3.01 -9.40
C ASN A 105 -10.72 2.22 -8.76
N VAL A 106 -10.49 2.40 -7.46
CA VAL A 106 -9.44 1.69 -6.73
C VAL A 106 -10.07 0.51 -6.02
N PRO A 107 -9.60 -0.72 -6.25
CA PRO A 107 -10.18 -1.90 -5.60
C PRO A 107 -9.90 -1.91 -4.10
N SER A 108 -10.74 -2.56 -3.33
CA SER A 108 -10.44 -2.85 -1.93
C SER A 108 -9.63 -4.13 -1.84
N LEU A 109 -8.85 -4.29 -0.77
CA LEU A 109 -8.12 -5.54 -0.53
C LEU A 109 -9.07 -6.71 -0.36
N ALA A 110 -10.26 -6.48 0.16
CA ALA A 110 -11.29 -7.51 0.31
C ALA A 110 -11.66 -8.16 -1.04
N SER A 111 -11.61 -7.40 -2.14
CA SER A 111 -11.92 -7.93 -3.46
C SER A 111 -10.92 -8.97 -3.97
N PHE A 112 -9.75 -9.07 -3.34
CA PHE A 112 -8.74 -10.07 -3.64
C PHE A 112 -8.73 -11.22 -2.62
N GLY A 113 -9.75 -11.34 -1.78
CA GLY A 113 -9.81 -12.33 -0.73
C GLY A 113 -8.96 -12.00 0.49
N LEU A 114 -8.60 -10.75 0.67
CA LEU A 114 -7.72 -10.28 1.74
C LEU A 114 -8.52 -9.55 2.83
N ASP A 115 -9.66 -10.11 3.22
CA ASP A 115 -10.56 -9.49 4.19
C ASP A 115 -9.89 -9.23 5.53
N ALA A 116 -8.97 -10.11 5.93
CA ALA A 116 -8.24 -9.94 7.18
C ALA A 116 -7.36 -8.69 7.21
N ALA A 117 -7.07 -8.13 6.03
CA ALA A 117 -6.28 -6.90 5.90
C ALA A 117 -7.16 -5.65 5.83
N SER A 118 -8.48 -5.79 5.89
CA SER A 118 -9.40 -4.65 5.84
C SER A 118 -9.32 -3.85 7.14
N TYR A 119 -9.27 -2.54 6.99
CA TYR A 119 -9.19 -1.62 8.12
C TYR A 119 -9.89 -0.31 7.78
N GLU A 120 -10.84 0.07 8.63
CA GLU A 120 -11.57 1.33 8.51
C GLU A 120 -11.30 2.23 9.72
N GLY A 121 -11.65 3.48 9.59
CA GLY A 121 -11.64 4.43 10.70
C GLY A 121 -10.43 5.33 10.70
N TRP A 122 -9.23 4.80 10.82
CA TRP A 122 -8.02 5.63 10.90
C TRP A 122 -7.69 6.31 9.58
N PHE A 123 -8.10 5.73 8.46
CA PHE A 123 -7.81 6.23 7.13
C PHE A 123 -9.07 6.65 6.38
N ALA A 124 -10.17 6.70 7.08
CA ALA A 124 -11.45 7.11 6.50
C ALA A 124 -11.51 8.61 6.25
#